data_825ed59aa5a0df3d984169912c679eb7
#
_entry.id   825ed59aa5a0df3d984169912c679eb7
#
_cell.length_a   1.000
_cell.length_b   1.000
_cell.length_c   1.000
_cell.angle_alpha   90.00
_cell.angle_beta   90.00
_cell.angle_gamma   90.00
#
_symmetry.space_group_name_H-M   'P 1'
#
loop_
_entity.id
_entity.type
_entity.pdbx_description
1 polymer ?
#
loop_
_entity_poly.entity_id
_entity_poly.type
_entity_poly.pdbx_seq_one_letter_code
_entity_poly.pdbx_strand_id
1 'polypeptide(L)'
;MAFLVLFSCKNKNNSIFFKVYDESELIKKQQEHNISRMKFKLFQSKVLDMNANFKPFNDELATNFSEEEYNKLKPLILEQNIPSIQKSIAKGLLSHEKLTLFYLYRIRKFESNNETALNAIISLNPNVLEEARERDLNRDNNKLLLDISIYGMPVLIKDNINTAGMPTTAGAIVLSKNKNTQDAFIIKRLKEAGAIILGKSNLSEWAYYFCGTCPVGYSATGGQTLNPYGRAIFESGGSSSGSGVSVAANYAVAAVGTETSGSITSPSSQNSVVGLKPTVGLLSRTGIVPISSTLDTPGPMTKNVTDSFILFN
;
A
#
# COMPACT_ATOMS: atom_id res chain seq x y z
N MET A 1 21.01 -56.23 -3.53
CA MET A 1 20.93 -55.11 -4.45
C MET A 1 20.15 -53.99 -3.72
N ALA A 2 20.88 -53.04 -3.12
CA ALA A 2 20.26 -51.95 -2.33
C ALA A 2 20.10 -50.75 -3.23
N PHE A 3 18.85 -50.32 -3.44
CA PHE A 3 18.53 -49.07 -4.16
C PHE A 3 18.73 -47.88 -3.22
N LEU A 4 19.79 -47.12 -3.44
CA LEU A 4 19.96 -45.79 -2.83
C LEU A 4 19.03 -44.80 -3.55
N VAL A 5 17.96 -44.40 -2.88
CA VAL A 5 17.13 -43.26 -3.33
C VAL A 5 17.82 -41.98 -2.87
N LEU A 6 18.51 -41.32 -3.80
CA LEU A 6 19.07 -39.99 -3.58
C LEU A 6 17.89 -38.95 -3.58
N PHE A 7 17.48 -38.52 -2.40
CA PHE A 7 16.66 -37.32 -2.27
C PHE A 7 17.53 -36.11 -2.64
N SER A 8 17.34 -35.62 -3.85
CA SER A 8 17.84 -34.30 -4.25
C SER A 8 17.08 -33.26 -3.47
N CYS A 9 17.69 -32.69 -2.42
CA CYS A 9 17.27 -31.44 -1.85
C CYS A 9 17.44 -30.37 -2.92
N LYS A 10 16.34 -30.02 -3.62
CA LYS A 10 16.29 -28.76 -4.38
C LYS A 10 16.50 -27.63 -3.36
N ASN A 11 17.68 -27.04 -3.36
CA ASN A 11 17.92 -25.75 -2.76
C ASN A 11 16.85 -24.80 -3.35
N LYS A 12 15.86 -24.42 -2.54
CA LYS A 12 14.96 -23.32 -2.86
C LYS A 12 15.84 -22.07 -2.92
N ASN A 13 16.30 -21.71 -4.11
CA ASN A 13 16.92 -20.41 -4.34
C ASN A 13 15.93 -19.36 -3.86
N ASN A 14 16.27 -18.65 -2.77
CA ASN A 14 15.59 -17.41 -2.41
C ASN A 14 15.82 -16.45 -3.58
N SER A 15 14.88 -16.41 -4.51
CA SER A 15 14.97 -15.54 -5.67
C SER A 15 14.90 -14.08 -5.19
N ILE A 16 15.99 -13.37 -5.36
CA ILE A 16 16.04 -11.92 -5.08
C ILE A 16 15.36 -11.21 -6.23
N PHE A 17 14.19 -10.65 -5.97
CA PHE A 17 13.41 -9.89 -6.96
C PHE A 17 13.78 -8.41 -6.97
N PHE A 18 13.97 -7.82 -5.76
CA PHE A 18 14.30 -6.41 -5.60
C PHE A 18 15.81 -6.25 -5.50
N LYS A 19 16.38 -5.51 -6.44
CA LYS A 19 17.83 -5.27 -6.51
C LYS A 19 18.08 -3.78 -6.35
N VAL A 20 19.05 -3.45 -5.50
CA VAL A 20 19.60 -2.09 -5.46
C VAL A 20 20.30 -1.83 -6.80
N TYR A 21 20.05 -0.67 -7.38
CA TYR A 21 20.67 -0.22 -8.63
C TYR A 21 21.41 1.10 -8.43
N ASP A 22 22.36 1.40 -9.31
CA ASP A 22 23.01 2.70 -9.32
C ASP A 22 22.03 3.76 -9.84
N GLU A 23 21.71 4.73 -8.99
CA GLU A 23 20.78 5.81 -9.28
C GLU A 23 21.48 7.14 -9.65
N SER A 24 22.82 7.14 -9.77
CA SER A 24 23.63 8.34 -9.97
C SER A 24 23.23 9.16 -11.18
N GLU A 25 23.00 8.51 -12.33
CA GLU A 25 22.58 9.20 -13.56
C GLU A 25 21.13 9.74 -13.44
N LEU A 26 20.24 8.99 -12.76
CA LEU A 26 18.88 9.47 -12.50
C LEU A 26 18.89 10.70 -11.60
N ILE A 27 19.70 10.68 -10.55
CA ILE A 27 19.86 11.83 -9.63
C ILE A 27 20.41 13.02 -10.39
N LYS A 28 21.49 12.84 -11.20
CA LYS A 28 22.08 13.90 -11.98
C LYS A 28 21.05 14.57 -12.90
N LYS A 29 20.29 13.78 -13.65
CA LYS A 29 19.20 14.27 -14.49
C LYS A 29 18.14 15.00 -13.69
N GLN A 30 17.80 14.50 -12.49
CA GLN A 30 16.77 15.08 -11.64
C GLN A 30 17.18 16.42 -11.03
N GLN A 31 18.48 16.69 -10.86
CA GLN A 31 18.97 18.00 -10.40
C GLN A 31 18.73 19.12 -11.44
N GLU A 32 18.51 18.77 -12.71
CA GLU A 32 18.20 19.70 -13.80
C GLU A 32 16.71 20.11 -13.84
N HIS A 33 15.86 19.48 -13.00
CA HIS A 33 14.43 19.75 -12.99
C HIS A 33 14.11 21.21 -12.63
N ASN A 34 13.18 21.85 -13.34
CA ASN A 34 12.85 23.28 -13.13
C ASN A 34 12.23 23.57 -11.77
N ILE A 35 11.50 22.59 -11.19
CA ILE A 35 10.83 22.72 -9.89
C ILE A 35 11.80 22.26 -8.79
N SER A 36 12.16 23.14 -7.87
CA SER A 36 13.17 22.89 -6.81
C SER A 36 12.86 21.64 -5.98
N ARG A 37 11.61 21.44 -5.56
CA ARG A 37 11.21 20.28 -4.75
C ARG A 37 11.12 18.96 -5.54
N MET A 38 11.30 19.00 -6.87
CA MET A 38 11.48 17.83 -7.74
C MET A 38 12.96 17.47 -7.94
N LYS A 39 13.90 18.23 -7.39
CA LYS A 39 15.34 17.92 -7.41
C LYS A 39 15.66 16.86 -6.38
N PHE A 40 15.31 15.61 -6.68
CA PHE A 40 15.50 14.49 -5.77
C PHE A 40 17.00 14.20 -5.55
N LYS A 41 17.37 13.92 -4.30
CA LYS A 41 18.74 13.54 -3.91
C LYS A 41 18.92 12.03 -3.83
N LEU A 42 17.83 11.29 -3.66
CA LEU A 42 17.76 9.82 -3.57
C LEU A 42 16.43 9.37 -4.14
N PHE A 43 16.42 8.24 -4.83
CA PHE A 43 15.20 7.56 -5.25
C PHE A 43 14.91 6.35 -4.35
N GLN A 44 15.92 5.51 -4.11
CA GLN A 44 15.79 4.29 -3.33
C GLN A 44 15.95 4.53 -1.84
N SER A 45 15.22 3.79 -1.02
CA SER A 45 15.54 3.65 0.39
C SER A 45 16.85 2.87 0.55
N LYS A 46 17.66 3.27 1.54
CA LYS A 46 18.89 2.53 1.91
C LYS A 46 18.66 1.48 3.00
N VAL A 47 17.44 1.40 3.55
CA VAL A 47 17.12 0.54 4.70
C VAL A 47 15.93 -0.38 4.44
N LEU A 48 15.12 -0.11 3.42
CA LEU A 48 13.96 -0.95 3.09
C LEU A 48 14.42 -2.23 2.38
N ASP A 49 14.08 -3.37 2.97
CA ASP A 49 14.25 -4.68 2.35
C ASP A 49 12.92 -5.23 1.86
N MET A 50 12.60 -4.96 0.59
CA MET A 50 11.39 -5.46 -0.04
C MET A 50 11.43 -6.99 -0.27
N ASN A 51 12.61 -7.61 -0.38
CA ASN A 51 12.70 -9.07 -0.44
C ASN A 51 12.26 -9.69 0.90
N ALA A 52 12.63 -9.09 2.03
CA ALA A 52 12.14 -9.51 3.35
C ALA A 52 10.62 -9.32 3.49
N ASN A 53 10.06 -8.20 2.99
CA ASN A 53 8.62 -7.95 2.97
C ASN A 53 7.85 -9.03 2.16
N PHE A 54 8.41 -9.51 1.06
CA PHE A 54 7.77 -10.52 0.20
C PHE A 54 8.04 -11.96 0.61
N LYS A 55 9.00 -12.19 1.53
CA LYS A 55 9.37 -13.55 1.97
C LYS A 55 8.18 -14.42 2.40
N PRO A 56 7.18 -13.92 3.16
CA PRO A 56 6.00 -14.70 3.54
C PRO A 56 5.15 -15.20 2.38
N PHE A 57 5.23 -14.53 1.21
CA PHE A 57 4.34 -14.75 0.07
C PHE A 57 5.03 -15.46 -1.10
N ASN A 58 6.35 -15.70 -1.03
CA ASN A 58 7.11 -16.17 -2.18
C ASN A 58 6.63 -17.54 -2.70
N ASP A 59 6.34 -18.47 -1.81
CA ASP A 59 5.88 -19.81 -2.20
C ASP A 59 4.50 -19.74 -2.85
N GLU A 60 3.56 -18.99 -2.28
CA GLU A 60 2.20 -18.81 -2.82
C GLU A 60 2.22 -18.13 -4.19
N LEU A 61 3.00 -17.05 -4.31
CA LEU A 61 3.13 -16.32 -5.57
C LEU A 61 3.92 -17.07 -6.66
N ALA A 62 4.70 -18.10 -6.29
CA ALA A 62 5.42 -18.93 -7.24
C ALA A 62 4.62 -20.16 -7.68
N THR A 63 3.79 -20.71 -6.81
CA THR A 63 3.09 -21.98 -7.05
C THR A 63 1.62 -21.81 -7.39
N ASN A 64 0.96 -20.83 -6.78
CA ASN A 64 -0.50 -20.71 -6.79
C ASN A 64 -1.02 -19.48 -7.56
N PHE A 65 -0.10 -18.58 -8.04
CA PHE A 65 -0.53 -17.37 -8.74
C PHE A 65 0.39 -17.03 -9.92
N SER A 66 -0.04 -17.45 -11.13
CA SER A 66 0.72 -17.25 -12.38
C SER A 66 0.44 -15.90 -13.05
N GLU A 67 1.27 -15.54 -14.03
CA GLU A 67 1.00 -14.40 -14.94
C GLU A 67 -0.31 -14.58 -15.71
N GLU A 68 -0.67 -15.83 -16.06
CA GLU A 68 -1.93 -16.15 -16.73
C GLU A 68 -3.13 -15.85 -15.82
N GLU A 69 -3.10 -16.32 -14.55
CA GLU A 69 -4.13 -16.01 -13.57
C GLU A 69 -4.23 -14.51 -13.30
N TYR A 70 -3.09 -13.82 -13.18
CA TYR A 70 -3.06 -12.36 -13.07
C TYR A 70 -3.79 -11.67 -14.24
N ASN A 71 -3.50 -12.09 -15.48
CA ASN A 71 -4.12 -11.50 -16.67
C ASN A 71 -5.62 -11.80 -16.75
N LYS A 72 -6.05 -13.00 -16.35
CA LYS A 72 -7.46 -13.40 -16.27
C LYS A 72 -8.25 -12.57 -15.27
N LEU A 73 -7.66 -12.23 -14.13
CA LEU A 73 -8.32 -11.48 -13.06
C LEU A 73 -8.36 -9.96 -13.32
N LYS A 74 -7.50 -9.41 -14.17
CA LYS A 74 -7.46 -7.97 -14.48
C LYS A 74 -8.85 -7.34 -14.73
N PRO A 75 -9.72 -7.90 -15.60
CA PRO A 75 -11.01 -7.28 -15.90
C PRO A 75 -11.97 -7.24 -14.70
N LEU A 76 -11.75 -8.10 -13.70
CA LEU A 76 -12.58 -8.20 -12.50
C LEU A 76 -12.12 -7.25 -11.38
N ILE A 77 -10.90 -6.69 -11.49
CA ILE A 77 -10.24 -5.97 -10.40
C ILE A 77 -9.80 -4.58 -10.82
N LEU A 78 -9.07 -4.45 -11.94
CA LEU A 78 -8.51 -3.15 -12.35
C LEU A 78 -9.63 -2.18 -12.71
N GLU A 79 -9.56 -0.97 -12.17
CA GLU A 79 -10.55 0.11 -12.36
C GLU A 79 -11.98 -0.26 -11.93
N GLN A 80 -12.17 -1.38 -11.22
CA GLN A 80 -13.46 -1.74 -10.65
C GLN A 80 -13.68 -1.05 -9.29
N ASN A 81 -14.93 -0.70 -9.01
CA ASN A 81 -15.33 -0.23 -7.67
C ASN A 81 -15.61 -1.40 -6.73
N ILE A 82 -15.67 -1.14 -5.44
CA ILE A 82 -15.95 -2.15 -4.40
C ILE A 82 -17.22 -2.94 -4.70
N PRO A 83 -18.37 -2.33 -5.04
CA PRO A 83 -19.57 -3.08 -5.40
C PRO A 83 -19.40 -4.07 -6.56
N SER A 84 -18.62 -3.70 -7.59
CA SER A 84 -18.32 -4.58 -8.73
C SER A 84 -17.42 -5.75 -8.33
N ILE A 85 -16.41 -5.50 -7.49
CA ILE A 85 -15.53 -6.54 -6.93
C ILE A 85 -16.35 -7.49 -6.05
N GLN A 86 -17.18 -6.97 -5.14
CA GLN A 86 -18.07 -7.76 -4.29
C GLN A 86 -19.02 -8.64 -5.12
N LYS A 87 -19.58 -8.08 -6.19
CA LYS A 87 -20.44 -8.84 -7.11
C LYS A 87 -19.68 -9.98 -7.80
N SER A 88 -18.42 -9.76 -8.18
CA SER A 88 -17.57 -10.82 -8.76
C SER A 88 -17.27 -11.92 -7.76
N ILE A 89 -17.04 -11.57 -6.50
CA ILE A 89 -16.85 -12.51 -5.39
C ILE A 89 -18.18 -13.26 -5.12
N ALA A 90 -19.31 -12.57 -5.10
CA ALA A 90 -20.62 -13.18 -4.90
C ALA A 90 -20.96 -14.23 -5.96
N LYS A 91 -20.50 -14.03 -7.20
CA LYS A 91 -20.68 -14.98 -8.31
C LYS A 91 -19.64 -16.12 -8.33
N GLY A 92 -18.70 -16.17 -7.40
CA GLY A 92 -17.62 -17.16 -7.38
C GLY A 92 -16.57 -16.97 -8.47
N LEU A 93 -16.54 -15.82 -9.15
CA LEU A 93 -15.53 -15.49 -10.17
C LEU A 93 -14.21 -15.02 -9.55
N LEU A 94 -14.25 -14.56 -8.30
CA LEU A 94 -13.14 -14.07 -7.52
C LEU A 94 -13.31 -14.54 -6.07
N SER A 95 -12.21 -14.65 -5.30
CA SER A 95 -12.23 -14.81 -3.84
C SER A 95 -11.43 -13.69 -3.19
N HIS A 96 -11.57 -13.48 -1.88
CA HIS A 96 -10.76 -12.50 -1.14
C HIS A 96 -9.27 -12.88 -1.17
N GLU A 97 -8.96 -14.18 -1.10
CA GLU A 97 -7.59 -14.68 -1.26
C GLU A 97 -7.03 -14.33 -2.65
N LYS A 98 -7.76 -14.63 -3.73
CA LYS A 98 -7.31 -14.29 -5.09
C LYS A 98 -7.16 -12.79 -5.32
N LEU A 99 -8.06 -11.98 -4.77
CA LEU A 99 -7.98 -10.53 -4.80
C LEU A 99 -6.70 -10.04 -4.10
N THR A 100 -6.38 -10.60 -2.94
CA THR A 100 -5.18 -10.25 -2.17
C THR A 100 -3.91 -10.70 -2.89
N LEU A 101 -3.88 -11.92 -3.44
CA LEU A 101 -2.77 -12.43 -4.26
C LEU A 101 -2.55 -11.57 -5.50
N PHE A 102 -3.62 -11.09 -6.15
CA PHE A 102 -3.54 -10.19 -7.29
C PHE A 102 -2.78 -8.90 -6.95
N TYR A 103 -3.11 -8.27 -5.82
CA TYR A 103 -2.41 -7.04 -5.40
C TYR A 103 -0.97 -7.31 -4.98
N LEU A 104 -0.70 -8.38 -4.24
CA LEU A 104 0.67 -8.77 -3.88
C LEU A 104 1.52 -9.05 -5.13
N TYR A 105 0.98 -9.80 -6.10
CA TYR A 105 1.65 -10.09 -7.36
C TYR A 105 1.94 -8.79 -8.12
N ARG A 106 0.95 -7.90 -8.22
CA ARG A 106 1.08 -6.63 -8.91
C ARG A 106 2.13 -5.73 -8.27
N ILE A 107 2.12 -5.57 -6.95
CA ILE A 107 3.13 -4.81 -6.22
C ILE A 107 4.52 -5.41 -6.50
N ARG A 108 4.70 -6.73 -6.36
CA ARG A 108 5.97 -7.39 -6.65
C ARG A 108 6.44 -7.14 -8.08
N LYS A 109 5.54 -7.30 -9.07
CA LYS A 109 5.85 -7.15 -10.48
C LYS A 109 6.38 -5.76 -10.83
N PHE A 110 5.75 -4.72 -10.33
CA PHE A 110 6.07 -3.34 -10.71
C PHE A 110 7.13 -2.72 -9.80
N GLU A 111 7.09 -2.97 -8.49
CA GLU A 111 8.08 -2.42 -7.56
C GLU A 111 9.45 -3.10 -7.64
N SER A 112 9.56 -4.33 -8.19
CA SER A 112 10.84 -5.00 -8.40
C SER A 112 11.57 -4.59 -9.69
N ASN A 113 10.92 -3.82 -10.55
CA ASN A 113 11.49 -3.32 -11.79
C ASN A 113 11.83 -1.82 -11.64
N ASN A 114 13.12 -1.49 -11.77
CA ASN A 114 13.62 -0.13 -11.59
C ASN A 114 12.99 0.91 -12.53
N GLU A 115 12.46 0.49 -13.68
CA GLU A 115 11.79 1.36 -14.64
C GLU A 115 10.33 1.66 -14.24
N THR A 116 9.71 0.81 -13.43
CA THR A 116 8.29 0.93 -13.05
C THR A 116 8.06 1.13 -11.57
N ALA A 117 9.07 0.91 -10.72
CA ALA A 117 8.97 1.08 -9.28
C ALA A 117 8.52 2.49 -8.90
N LEU A 118 7.56 2.59 -8.01
CA LEU A 118 6.97 3.85 -7.53
C LEU A 118 7.35 4.17 -6.08
N ASN A 119 7.99 3.24 -5.37
CA ASN A 119 8.33 3.32 -3.95
C ASN A 119 7.10 3.68 -3.08
N ALA A 120 5.96 3.10 -3.41
CA ALA A 120 4.71 3.42 -2.76
C ALA A 120 4.46 2.63 -1.46
N ILE A 121 5.19 1.53 -1.23
CA ILE A 121 4.98 0.58 -0.13
C ILE A 121 6.20 0.57 0.80
N ILE A 122 5.97 0.62 2.11
CA ILE A 122 7.01 0.47 3.15
C ILE A 122 7.01 -0.96 3.72
N SER A 123 5.84 -1.50 4.05
CA SER A 123 5.73 -2.85 4.58
C SER A 123 4.44 -3.53 4.18
N LEU A 124 4.47 -4.86 4.09
CA LEU A 124 3.30 -5.70 3.85
C LEU A 124 2.92 -6.44 5.14
N ASN A 125 1.63 -6.68 5.34
CA ASN A 125 1.15 -7.46 6.46
C ASN A 125 1.48 -8.95 6.23
N PRO A 126 2.34 -9.58 7.03
CA PRO A 126 2.76 -10.97 6.81
C PRO A 126 1.61 -11.97 6.89
N ASN A 127 0.51 -11.63 7.57
CA ASN A 127 -0.65 -12.51 7.79
C ASN A 127 -1.79 -12.24 6.80
N VAL A 128 -1.57 -11.37 5.80
CA VAL A 128 -2.66 -10.88 4.92
C VAL A 128 -3.38 -11.99 4.14
N LEU A 129 -2.68 -13.05 3.76
CA LEU A 129 -3.30 -14.18 3.04
C LEU A 129 -4.14 -15.06 3.98
N GLU A 130 -3.71 -15.23 5.24
CA GLU A 130 -4.49 -15.91 6.25
C GLU A 130 -5.79 -15.13 6.55
N GLU A 131 -5.69 -13.82 6.76
CA GLU A 131 -6.84 -12.93 6.92
C GLU A 131 -7.80 -13.03 5.71
N ALA A 132 -7.27 -13.08 4.49
CA ALA A 132 -8.10 -13.20 3.29
C ALA A 132 -8.83 -14.56 3.20
N ARG A 133 -8.17 -15.66 3.54
CA ARG A 133 -8.78 -17.01 3.64
C ARG A 133 -9.87 -17.05 4.69
N GLU A 134 -9.66 -16.43 5.84
CA GLU A 134 -10.69 -16.31 6.88
C GLU A 134 -11.92 -15.53 6.39
N ARG A 135 -11.75 -14.48 5.56
CA ARG A 135 -12.86 -13.75 4.97
C ARG A 135 -13.64 -14.61 3.97
N ASP A 136 -12.96 -15.46 3.20
CA ASP A 136 -13.63 -16.41 2.29
C ASP A 136 -14.43 -17.46 3.08
N LEU A 137 -13.88 -18.01 4.17
CA LEU A 137 -14.58 -19.00 5.02
C LEU A 137 -15.80 -18.42 5.75
N ASN A 138 -15.73 -17.17 6.18
CA ASN A 138 -16.79 -16.52 6.97
C ASN A 138 -17.78 -15.71 6.13
N ARG A 139 -17.71 -15.80 4.81
CA ARG A 139 -18.50 -15.00 3.87
C ARG A 139 -20.00 -15.17 4.03
N ASP A 140 -20.49 -16.39 4.19
CA ASP A 140 -21.92 -16.70 4.25
C ASP A 140 -22.61 -16.12 5.50
N ASN A 141 -21.87 -15.91 6.57
CA ASN A 141 -22.32 -15.28 7.80
C ASN A 141 -22.61 -13.77 7.63
N ASN A 142 -22.09 -13.13 6.58
CA ASN A 142 -22.16 -11.69 6.32
C ASN A 142 -22.95 -11.33 5.04
N LYS A 143 -23.77 -12.22 4.54
CA LYS A 143 -24.43 -12.16 3.21
C LYS A 143 -25.28 -10.92 2.94
N LEU A 144 -25.78 -10.24 3.97
CA LEU A 144 -26.73 -9.11 3.86
C LEU A 144 -26.07 -7.74 3.60
N LEU A 145 -24.72 -7.63 3.67
CA LEU A 145 -24.02 -6.35 3.61
C LEU A 145 -22.96 -6.24 2.48
N LEU A 146 -22.83 -7.29 1.63
CA LEU A 146 -21.64 -7.44 0.79
C LEU A 146 -21.54 -6.43 -0.36
N ASP A 147 -22.63 -5.96 -0.94
CA ASP A 147 -22.56 -5.13 -2.17
C ASP A 147 -21.99 -3.72 -1.92
N ILE A 148 -22.13 -3.21 -0.69
CA ILE A 148 -21.66 -1.86 -0.29
C ILE A 148 -20.77 -1.92 0.97
N SER A 149 -20.04 -3.02 1.16
CA SER A 149 -19.22 -3.25 2.36
C SER A 149 -17.74 -3.31 2.02
N ILE A 150 -16.92 -2.80 2.96
CA ILE A 150 -15.46 -2.94 2.92
C ILE A 150 -14.98 -4.37 3.26
N TYR A 151 -15.88 -5.29 3.61
CA TYR A 151 -15.55 -6.65 4.02
C TYR A 151 -14.70 -7.37 2.96
N GLY A 152 -13.56 -7.91 3.38
CA GLY A 152 -12.63 -8.65 2.54
C GLY A 152 -11.85 -7.79 1.52
N MET A 153 -11.97 -6.47 1.57
CA MET A 153 -11.25 -5.57 0.67
C MET A 153 -9.85 -5.25 1.20
N PRO A 154 -8.78 -5.48 0.40
CA PRO A 154 -7.42 -5.09 0.76
C PRO A 154 -7.23 -3.57 0.75
N VAL A 155 -6.81 -3.01 1.89
CA VAL A 155 -6.61 -1.58 2.13
C VAL A 155 -5.17 -1.30 2.56
N LEU A 156 -4.54 -0.27 2.00
CA LEU A 156 -3.24 0.23 2.42
C LEU A 156 -3.38 1.38 3.42
N ILE A 157 -2.49 1.40 4.40
CA ILE A 157 -2.55 2.35 5.51
C ILE A 157 -1.29 3.22 5.49
N LYS A 158 -1.46 4.55 5.50
CA LYS A 158 -0.32 5.48 5.61
C LYS A 158 0.53 5.15 6.84
N ASP A 159 1.85 5.20 6.68
CA ASP A 159 2.78 4.69 7.69
C ASP A 159 2.96 5.57 8.93
N ASN A 160 2.12 6.58 9.12
CA ASN A 160 1.98 7.30 10.38
C ASN A 160 0.78 6.84 11.23
N ILE A 161 0.05 5.80 10.80
CA ILE A 161 -1.13 5.25 11.49
C ILE A 161 -0.74 3.91 12.12
N ASN A 162 -0.90 3.77 13.44
CA ASN A 162 -0.57 2.56 14.18
C ASN A 162 -1.38 1.37 13.67
N THR A 163 -0.66 0.28 13.40
CA THR A 163 -1.24 -0.99 12.99
C THR A 163 -0.56 -2.10 13.77
N ALA A 164 -1.31 -2.83 14.58
CA ALA A 164 -0.78 -3.91 15.42
C ALA A 164 -0.04 -4.95 14.58
N GLY A 165 1.13 -5.37 15.06
CA GLY A 165 1.98 -6.35 14.39
C GLY A 165 2.89 -5.79 13.29
N MET A 166 2.67 -4.55 12.84
CA MET A 166 3.53 -3.87 11.85
C MET A 166 4.20 -2.64 12.45
N PRO A 167 5.40 -2.26 11.96
CA PRO A 167 6.02 -1.00 12.32
C PRO A 167 5.17 0.20 11.89
N THR A 168 5.20 1.27 12.68
CA THR A 168 4.72 2.59 12.29
C THR A 168 5.90 3.54 12.40
N THR A 169 6.44 3.93 11.25
CA THR A 169 7.72 4.64 11.20
C THR A 169 7.58 6.12 10.92
N ALA A 170 6.41 6.58 10.50
CA ALA A 170 6.23 7.94 9.97
C ALA A 170 7.29 8.28 8.88
N GLY A 171 7.84 7.26 8.21
CA GLY A 171 8.92 7.38 7.22
C GLY A 171 10.33 7.51 7.81
N ALA A 172 10.49 7.62 9.13
CA ALA A 172 11.75 7.91 9.80
C ALA A 172 12.46 6.62 10.25
N ILE A 173 13.77 6.53 9.98
CA ILE A 173 14.61 5.37 10.36
C ILE A 173 14.60 5.13 11.88
N VAL A 174 14.57 6.19 12.67
CA VAL A 174 14.56 6.09 14.15
C VAL A 174 13.39 5.29 14.68
N LEU A 175 12.27 5.27 13.94
CA LEU A 175 11.06 4.48 14.28
C LEU A 175 10.96 3.14 13.52
N SER A 176 11.95 2.73 12.74
CA SER A 176 11.91 1.51 11.92
C SER A 176 11.63 0.23 12.74
N LYS A 177 11.99 0.22 14.02
CA LYS A 177 11.73 -0.88 14.96
C LYS A 177 10.52 -0.66 15.86
N ASN A 178 9.79 0.44 15.69
CA ASN A 178 8.61 0.77 16.49
C ASN A 178 7.42 -0.10 16.09
N LYS A 179 7.34 -1.31 16.64
CA LYS A 179 6.21 -2.23 16.47
C LYS A 179 5.12 -1.92 17.50
N ASN A 180 3.98 -1.52 17.01
CA ASN A 180 2.82 -1.27 17.86
C ASN A 180 2.13 -2.56 18.24
N THR A 181 1.70 -2.64 19.50
CA THR A 181 0.87 -3.74 20.02
C THR A 181 -0.62 -3.46 19.87
N GLN A 182 -0.98 -2.22 19.57
CA GLN A 182 -2.37 -1.77 19.44
C GLN A 182 -2.59 -1.07 18.10
N ASP A 183 -3.75 -1.33 17.53
CA ASP A 183 -4.24 -0.62 16.36
C ASP A 183 -4.63 0.83 16.72
N ALA A 184 -4.46 1.76 15.79
CA ALA A 184 -5.18 3.03 15.84
C ALA A 184 -6.70 2.75 15.82
N PHE A 185 -7.48 3.65 16.42
CA PHE A 185 -8.93 3.47 16.52
C PHE A 185 -9.58 3.17 15.16
N ILE A 186 -9.21 3.92 14.11
CA ILE A 186 -9.75 3.72 12.76
C ILE A 186 -9.36 2.36 12.17
N ILE A 187 -8.16 1.83 12.49
CA ILE A 187 -7.72 0.51 12.02
C ILE A 187 -8.51 -0.59 12.70
N LYS A 188 -8.77 -0.44 14.01
CA LYS A 188 -9.66 -1.35 14.74
C LYS A 188 -11.05 -1.38 14.07
N ARG A 189 -11.63 -0.22 13.77
CA ARG A 189 -12.94 -0.13 13.08
C ARG A 189 -12.94 -0.79 11.69
N LEU A 190 -11.89 -0.57 10.88
CA LEU A 190 -11.76 -1.23 9.59
C LEU A 190 -11.68 -2.75 9.70
N LYS A 191 -10.90 -3.27 10.66
CA LYS A 191 -10.81 -4.72 10.90
C LYS A 191 -12.14 -5.29 11.41
N GLU A 192 -12.86 -4.59 12.28
CA GLU A 192 -14.21 -4.96 12.76
C GLU A 192 -15.22 -4.98 11.61
N ALA A 193 -15.11 -4.07 10.63
CA ALA A 193 -15.90 -4.09 9.39
C ALA A 193 -15.43 -5.15 8.39
N GLY A 194 -14.40 -5.92 8.72
CA GLY A 194 -13.88 -7.02 7.92
C GLY A 194 -12.89 -6.62 6.83
N ALA A 195 -12.43 -5.38 6.75
CA ALA A 195 -11.36 -4.98 5.83
C ALA A 195 -10.08 -5.80 6.08
N ILE A 196 -9.31 -6.01 5.02
CA ILE A 196 -8.00 -6.67 5.07
C ILE A 196 -6.92 -5.59 5.01
N ILE A 197 -6.08 -5.50 6.04
CA ILE A 197 -4.98 -4.54 6.05
C ILE A 197 -3.82 -5.12 5.24
N LEU A 198 -3.64 -4.63 4.01
CA LEU A 198 -2.63 -5.15 3.07
C LEU A 198 -1.20 -4.78 3.50
N GLY A 199 -1.01 -3.59 4.05
CA GLY A 199 0.31 -3.11 4.42
C GLY A 199 0.33 -1.61 4.72
N LYS A 200 1.56 -1.07 4.80
CA LYS A 200 1.85 0.34 5.08
C LYS A 200 2.36 1.02 3.82
N SER A 201 1.71 2.12 3.45
CA SER A 201 2.10 2.96 2.31
C SER A 201 3.11 4.04 2.72
N ASN A 202 3.99 4.38 1.77
CA ASN A 202 5.00 5.43 1.94
C ASN A 202 4.35 6.82 2.10
N LEU A 203 5.14 7.76 2.61
CA LEU A 203 4.68 9.12 2.90
C LEU A 203 5.86 10.09 2.83
N SER A 204 5.59 11.39 2.78
CA SER A 204 6.62 12.37 3.14
C SER A 204 6.96 12.18 4.61
N GLU A 205 8.25 12.06 4.93
CA GLU A 205 8.75 11.78 6.29
C GLU A 205 8.13 12.74 7.32
N TRP A 206 7.68 12.20 8.46
CA TRP A 206 6.96 12.94 9.52
C TRP A 206 5.76 13.73 9.00
N ALA A 207 5.06 13.22 7.99
CA ALA A 207 3.95 13.90 7.32
C ALA A 207 4.33 15.30 6.80
N TYR A 208 5.60 15.50 6.45
CA TYR A 208 6.19 16.74 5.91
C TYR A 208 6.35 17.86 6.94
N TYR A 209 6.26 17.56 8.23
CA TYR A 209 6.28 18.59 9.28
C TYR A 209 7.64 19.24 9.48
N PHE A 210 8.74 18.46 9.46
CA PHE A 210 10.08 18.97 9.81
C PHE A 210 10.87 19.57 8.66
N CYS A 211 10.42 19.42 7.42
CA CYS A 211 11.18 19.90 6.26
C CYS A 211 10.28 20.42 5.14
N GLY A 212 9.95 21.69 5.16
CA GLY A 212 9.15 22.35 4.12
C GLY A 212 9.85 22.51 2.76
N THR A 213 11.14 22.24 2.64
CA THR A 213 11.92 22.32 1.40
C THR A 213 12.39 20.96 0.88
N CYS A 214 12.12 19.88 1.60
CA CYS A 214 12.41 18.52 1.16
C CYS A 214 11.53 18.13 -0.03
N PRO A 215 11.96 17.18 -0.86
CA PRO A 215 11.10 16.59 -1.87
C PRO A 215 9.84 15.99 -1.24
N VAL A 216 8.68 16.33 -1.82
CA VAL A 216 7.40 15.76 -1.38
C VAL A 216 7.37 14.27 -1.73
N GLY A 217 6.89 13.44 -0.83
CA GLY A 217 6.84 11.99 -1.04
C GLY A 217 8.12 11.25 -0.72
N TYR A 218 9.15 11.93 -0.23
CA TYR A 218 10.37 11.27 0.25
C TYR A 218 10.26 10.87 1.72
N SER A 219 10.73 9.68 2.03
CA SER A 219 11.03 9.24 3.39
C SER A 219 12.33 8.43 3.43
N ALA A 220 13.07 8.51 4.53
CA ALA A 220 14.29 7.72 4.67
C ALA A 220 14.00 6.20 4.70
N THR A 221 12.84 5.81 5.22
CA THR A 221 12.42 4.41 5.27
C THR A 221 11.95 3.89 3.91
N GLY A 222 11.19 4.67 3.13
CA GLY A 222 10.54 4.21 1.89
C GLY A 222 11.21 4.68 0.59
N GLY A 223 12.15 5.66 0.66
CA GLY A 223 12.67 6.35 -0.52
C GLY A 223 11.69 7.37 -1.10
N GLN A 224 11.93 7.81 -2.32
CA GLN A 224 11.11 8.79 -3.03
C GLN A 224 9.90 8.13 -3.69
N THR A 225 8.70 8.43 -3.24
CA THR A 225 7.47 8.02 -3.94
C THR A 225 7.35 8.76 -5.27
N LEU A 226 7.05 8.02 -6.34
CA LEU A 226 6.99 8.52 -7.72
C LEU A 226 5.56 8.47 -8.26
N ASN A 227 5.20 9.45 -9.09
CA ASN A 227 3.89 9.54 -9.70
C ASN A 227 3.75 8.49 -10.84
N PRO A 228 2.69 7.64 -10.87
CA PRO A 228 2.53 6.61 -11.88
C PRO A 228 2.27 7.15 -13.29
N TYR A 229 1.79 8.39 -13.43
CA TYR A 229 1.53 9.02 -14.73
C TYR A 229 2.76 9.68 -15.34
N GLY A 230 3.83 9.87 -14.54
CA GLY A 230 5.09 10.45 -15.01
C GLY A 230 6.13 10.37 -13.91
N ARG A 231 6.84 9.21 -13.83
CA ARG A 231 7.89 8.97 -12.84
C ARG A 231 8.96 10.04 -12.93
N ALA A 232 9.23 10.71 -11.80
CA ALA A 232 10.21 11.78 -11.71
C ALA A 232 9.95 13.02 -12.62
N ILE A 233 8.81 13.04 -13.33
CA ILE A 233 8.36 14.18 -14.15
C ILE A 233 7.27 14.95 -13.39
N PHE A 234 6.31 14.22 -12.82
CA PHE A 234 5.23 14.82 -12.04
C PHE A 234 5.44 14.57 -10.55
N GLU A 235 4.98 15.51 -9.74
CA GLU A 235 4.93 15.35 -8.29
C GLU A 235 3.94 14.25 -7.89
N SER A 236 4.31 13.45 -6.88
CA SER A 236 3.37 12.48 -6.28
C SER A 236 2.36 13.15 -5.34
N GLY A 237 2.57 14.43 -5.01
CA GLY A 237 1.88 15.06 -3.91
C GLY A 237 2.25 14.42 -2.56
N GLY A 238 1.74 14.98 -1.48
CA GLY A 238 2.00 14.46 -0.13
C GLY A 238 1.24 15.26 0.93
N SER A 239 1.35 14.81 2.18
CA SER A 239 2.27 13.78 2.69
C SER A 239 1.78 12.33 2.51
N SER A 240 0.51 12.05 2.15
CA SER A 240 0.00 10.69 1.91
C SER A 240 0.35 10.19 0.50
N SER A 241 1.62 10.35 0.10
CA SER A 241 2.11 10.08 -1.26
C SER A 241 1.88 8.64 -1.69
N GLY A 242 2.37 7.69 -0.90
CA GLY A 242 2.22 6.27 -1.19
C GLY A 242 0.77 5.81 -1.17
N SER A 243 -0.10 6.40 -0.34
CA SER A 243 -1.54 6.10 -0.34
C SER A 243 -2.18 6.49 -1.68
N GLY A 244 -1.96 7.73 -2.16
CA GLY A 244 -2.49 8.19 -3.44
C GLY A 244 -1.93 7.41 -4.64
N VAL A 245 -0.61 7.24 -4.67
CA VAL A 245 0.10 6.50 -5.72
C VAL A 245 -0.36 5.03 -5.77
N SER A 246 -0.51 4.37 -4.62
CA SER A 246 -0.94 2.97 -4.55
C SER A 246 -2.35 2.76 -5.12
N VAL A 247 -3.27 3.67 -4.84
CA VAL A 247 -4.63 3.64 -5.41
C VAL A 247 -4.58 3.86 -6.92
N ALA A 248 -3.86 4.87 -7.39
CA ALA A 248 -3.68 5.16 -8.82
C ALA A 248 -3.02 4.00 -9.57
N ALA A 249 -2.02 3.35 -8.97
CA ALA A 249 -1.31 2.20 -9.54
C ALA A 249 -2.06 0.88 -9.41
N ASN A 250 -3.26 0.85 -8.80
CA ASN A 250 -4.00 -0.37 -8.47
C ASN A 250 -3.19 -1.36 -7.61
N TYR A 251 -2.57 -0.90 -6.53
CA TYR A 251 -1.88 -1.75 -5.56
C TYR A 251 -2.80 -2.17 -4.39
N ALA A 252 -3.95 -1.55 -4.27
CA ALA A 252 -5.02 -1.91 -3.33
C ALA A 252 -6.36 -1.41 -3.86
N VAL A 253 -7.45 -1.85 -3.26
CA VAL A 253 -8.81 -1.34 -3.55
C VAL A 253 -8.92 0.12 -3.11
N ALA A 254 -8.37 0.43 -1.94
CA ALA A 254 -8.42 1.73 -1.30
C ALA A 254 -7.19 1.96 -0.42
N ALA A 255 -6.99 3.18 0.01
CA ALA A 255 -5.98 3.51 1.01
C ALA A 255 -6.53 4.53 2.03
N VAL A 256 -5.92 4.56 3.22
CA VAL A 256 -6.16 5.58 4.23
C VAL A 256 -4.96 6.51 4.28
N GLY A 257 -5.23 7.80 4.12
CA GLY A 257 -4.28 8.88 4.33
C GLY A 257 -4.53 9.64 5.62
N THR A 258 -3.71 10.67 5.87
CA THR A 258 -3.93 11.68 6.92
C THR A 258 -3.67 13.06 6.37
N GLU A 259 -4.42 14.03 6.82
CA GLU A 259 -4.26 15.42 6.42
C GLU A 259 -4.29 16.37 7.61
N THR A 260 -3.33 17.26 7.63
CA THR A 260 -3.32 18.48 8.44
C THR A 260 -3.62 19.68 7.53
N SER A 261 -2.92 19.76 6.38
CA SER A 261 -3.08 20.81 5.37
C SER A 261 -2.66 20.25 4.00
N GLY A 262 -3.61 19.77 3.21
CA GLY A 262 -3.38 19.25 1.86
C GLY A 262 -2.90 17.80 1.76
N SER A 263 -2.66 17.10 2.86
CA SER A 263 -1.94 15.80 2.82
C SER A 263 -2.78 14.59 2.39
N ILE A 264 -4.07 14.72 2.15
CA ILE A 264 -4.95 13.79 1.43
C ILE A 264 -5.28 14.39 0.06
N THR A 265 -5.70 15.65 0.06
CA THR A 265 -6.23 16.32 -1.14
C THR A 265 -5.15 16.55 -2.19
N SER A 266 -3.93 16.96 -1.81
CA SER A 266 -2.82 17.15 -2.73
C SER A 266 -2.39 15.83 -3.43
N PRO A 267 -2.04 14.74 -2.73
CA PRO A 267 -1.68 13.50 -3.43
C PRO A 267 -2.86 12.88 -4.19
N SER A 268 -4.10 13.10 -3.77
CA SER A 268 -5.26 12.65 -4.55
C SER A 268 -5.38 13.40 -5.88
N SER A 269 -5.22 14.72 -5.87
CA SER A 269 -5.23 15.54 -7.07
C SER A 269 -4.09 15.18 -8.02
N GLN A 270 -2.86 15.03 -7.51
CA GLN A 270 -1.68 14.72 -8.32
C GLN A 270 -1.72 13.32 -8.95
N ASN A 271 -2.47 12.40 -8.36
CA ASN A 271 -2.55 11.00 -8.83
C ASN A 271 -3.94 10.66 -9.41
N SER A 272 -4.79 11.65 -9.69
CA SER A 272 -6.11 11.45 -10.30
C SER A 272 -6.99 10.44 -9.55
N VAL A 273 -7.02 10.53 -8.23
CA VAL A 273 -7.84 9.71 -7.34
C VAL A 273 -8.75 10.58 -6.46
N VAL A 274 -9.77 9.98 -5.87
CA VAL A 274 -10.67 10.65 -4.93
C VAL A 274 -10.05 10.65 -3.54
N GLY A 275 -9.87 11.81 -2.95
CA GLY A 275 -9.47 11.97 -1.55
C GLY A 275 -10.53 12.72 -0.76
N LEU A 276 -11.03 12.11 0.29
CA LEU A 276 -11.96 12.76 1.20
C LEU A 276 -11.22 13.18 2.48
N LYS A 277 -11.10 14.48 2.69
CA LYS A 277 -10.71 15.05 3.98
C LYS A 277 -11.96 15.33 4.81
N PRO A 278 -12.28 14.50 5.82
CA PRO A 278 -13.44 14.75 6.67
C PRO A 278 -13.28 16.02 7.52
N THR A 279 -14.39 16.51 8.04
CA THR A 279 -14.35 17.50 9.11
C THR A 279 -13.56 16.96 10.30
N VAL A 280 -12.68 17.78 10.86
CA VAL A 280 -11.87 17.41 12.03
C VAL A 280 -12.79 17.01 13.18
N GLY A 281 -12.51 15.85 13.79
CA GLY A 281 -13.30 15.28 14.88
C GLY A 281 -14.34 14.24 14.46
N LEU A 282 -14.69 14.11 13.15
CA LEU A 282 -15.57 13.03 12.70
C LEU A 282 -14.89 11.65 12.77
N LEU A 283 -13.60 11.59 12.48
CA LEU A 283 -12.81 10.37 12.64
C LEU A 283 -11.78 10.54 13.76
N SER A 284 -11.60 9.48 14.54
CA SER A 284 -10.64 9.46 15.64
C SER A 284 -9.20 9.55 15.12
N ARG A 285 -8.37 10.33 15.84
CA ARG A 285 -6.92 10.46 15.63
C ARG A 285 -6.10 9.59 16.58
N THR A 286 -6.75 8.83 17.46
CA THR A 286 -6.06 7.97 18.42
C THR A 286 -5.20 6.94 17.69
N GLY A 287 -3.89 6.90 18.02
CA GLY A 287 -2.92 6.02 17.39
C GLY A 287 -2.39 6.52 16.05
N ILE A 288 -2.54 7.80 15.73
CA ILE A 288 -1.94 8.46 14.57
C ILE A 288 -0.82 9.39 15.05
N VAL A 289 0.36 9.33 14.42
CA VAL A 289 1.47 10.25 14.72
C VAL A 289 1.00 11.68 14.41
N PRO A 290 1.00 12.58 15.40
CA PRO A 290 0.35 13.88 15.27
C PRO A 290 1.23 14.94 14.60
N ILE A 291 0.57 15.92 13.98
CA ILE A 291 1.14 17.23 13.63
C ILE A 291 0.41 18.32 14.42
N SER A 292 -0.91 18.40 14.27
CA SER A 292 -1.74 19.46 14.86
C SER A 292 -2.97 18.88 15.55
N SER A 293 -3.15 19.26 16.81
CA SER A 293 -4.33 18.84 17.59
C SER A 293 -5.66 19.41 17.06
N THR A 294 -5.61 20.46 16.25
CA THR A 294 -6.79 21.17 15.74
C THR A 294 -7.08 20.96 14.26
N LEU A 295 -6.13 20.39 13.50
CA LEU A 295 -6.25 20.27 12.05
C LEU A 295 -6.18 18.83 11.54
N ASP A 296 -5.53 17.92 12.27
CA ASP A 296 -5.30 16.55 11.81
C ASP A 296 -6.61 15.78 11.66
N THR A 297 -6.72 15.04 10.57
CA THR A 297 -7.78 14.05 10.34
C THR A 297 -7.26 12.92 9.45
N PRO A 298 -7.61 11.65 9.71
CA PRO A 298 -7.49 10.61 8.70
C PRO A 298 -8.61 10.72 7.67
N GLY A 299 -8.44 10.05 6.52
CA GLY A 299 -9.50 9.98 5.52
C GLY A 299 -9.20 9.02 4.38
N PRO A 300 -10.25 8.60 3.64
CA PRO A 300 -10.14 7.67 2.54
C PRO A 300 -9.51 8.30 1.29
N MET A 301 -8.77 7.46 0.56
CA MET A 301 -8.24 7.72 -0.77
C MET A 301 -8.62 6.54 -1.66
N THR A 302 -9.38 6.79 -2.74
CA THR A 302 -10.02 5.74 -3.54
C THR A 302 -10.08 6.14 -5.01
N LYS A 303 -10.42 5.20 -5.90
CA LYS A 303 -10.57 5.50 -7.33
C LYS A 303 -11.84 6.27 -7.67
N ASN A 304 -12.87 6.12 -6.88
CA ASN A 304 -14.18 6.73 -7.13
C ASN A 304 -14.87 7.12 -5.82
N VAL A 305 -15.90 7.95 -5.94
CA VAL A 305 -16.65 8.50 -4.80
C VAL A 305 -17.41 7.41 -4.03
N THR A 306 -17.95 6.41 -4.73
CA THR A 306 -18.69 5.29 -4.09
C THR A 306 -17.79 4.55 -3.10
N ASP A 307 -16.57 4.20 -3.49
CA ASP A 307 -15.61 3.51 -2.63
C ASP A 307 -15.17 4.40 -1.46
N SER A 308 -15.09 5.72 -1.69
CA SER A 308 -14.79 6.68 -0.62
C SER A 308 -15.87 6.68 0.46
N PHE A 309 -17.13 6.63 0.07
CA PHE A 309 -18.25 6.50 1.04
C PHE A 309 -18.22 5.16 1.78
N ILE A 310 -17.96 4.06 1.08
CA ILE A 310 -17.88 2.73 1.70
C ILE A 310 -16.75 2.68 2.74
N LEU A 311 -15.59 3.26 2.44
CA LEU A 311 -14.46 3.28 3.36
C LEU A 311 -14.66 4.25 4.52
N PHE A 312 -15.45 5.32 4.34
CA PHE A 312 -15.71 6.33 5.34
C PHE A 312 -16.78 5.91 6.35
N ASN A 313 -17.78 5.14 5.94
CA ASN A 313 -18.95 4.74 6.72
C ASN A 313 -18.66 3.53 7.63
#